data_b991fffb9be2325043f9639572135097
#
_entry.id   b991fffb9be2325043f9639572135097
#
_cell.length_a   1.000
_cell.length_b   1.000
_cell.length_c   1.000
_cell.angle_alpha   90.00
_cell.angle_beta   90.00
_cell.angle_gamma   90.00
#
_symmetry.space_group_name_H-M   'P 1'
#
loop_
_entity.id
_entity.type
_entity.pdbx_description
1 polymer ?
#
loop_
_entity_poly.entity_id
_entity_poly.type
_entity_poly.pdbx_seq_one_letter_code
_entity_poly.pdbx_strand_id
1 'polypeptide(L)'
;MTRPRPLTAAGLLVAAALVVATVLLAGMAAVGTGRAGDPGGAGAARSAPAYTPSAAGTLRGLAPAGTLIGTAVDPRGLNLDPAYPGVLAAEFNAVTAENAMKWRNLEPSPGVYAWAGGDQIVDLAHRNGQAVYGHTLVWHNDVPDWVSPDWPAQRLREVLRRHVTAVVAHYRGRVWAWDVVNEVLAEDGSLRDTLWLRKLGPGYVADAFRWARQADPDARLFINEYGTEGRTAKADALLDLVRRLRADGVPVDGVGFQGHLDAERPPEDVRGNLRRFAALGVRVAVTELDVRVRLPATAEVLRRQAAVYREVLRACLDVAACASVTVWGFTDARSWIPGYHRGFGAACLFDADFRPKPAHAALLDELVARRRTGG
;
A
#
# COMPACT_ATOMS: atom_id res chain seq x y z
N MET A 1 21.43 -7.71 -62.78
CA MET A 1 20.28 -7.39 -61.90
C MET A 1 20.55 -8.03 -60.56
N THR A 2 21.17 -7.29 -59.66
CA THR A 2 21.66 -7.72 -58.33
C THR A 2 20.68 -7.28 -57.25
N ARG A 3 20.18 -8.20 -56.46
CA ARG A 3 19.33 -7.92 -55.28
C ARG A 3 20.18 -7.44 -54.12
N PRO A 4 19.74 -6.44 -53.34
CA PRO A 4 20.43 -6.01 -52.12
C PRO A 4 20.06 -6.95 -50.95
N ARG A 5 21.07 -7.25 -50.12
CA ARG A 5 20.99 -7.96 -48.84
C ARG A 5 20.41 -7.03 -47.76
N PRO A 6 19.68 -7.53 -46.75
CA PRO A 6 19.24 -6.75 -45.60
C PRO A 6 20.38 -6.59 -44.60
N LEU A 7 20.54 -5.36 -44.08
CA LEU A 7 21.41 -4.99 -42.96
C LEU A 7 20.83 -5.49 -41.65
N THR A 8 21.62 -6.20 -40.89
CA THR A 8 21.37 -6.67 -39.53
C THR A 8 21.38 -5.50 -38.57
N ALA A 9 20.28 -5.34 -37.82
CA ALA A 9 20.22 -4.45 -36.66
C ALA A 9 20.89 -5.15 -35.46
N ALA A 10 22.14 -4.76 -35.21
CA ALA A 10 22.85 -5.06 -33.95
C ALA A 10 23.55 -3.77 -33.52
N GLY A 11 23.10 -3.18 -32.42
CA GLY A 11 23.80 -2.05 -31.83
C GLY A 11 22.86 -0.98 -31.30
N LEU A 12 22.27 -1.20 -30.09
CA LEU A 12 21.85 -0.13 -29.15
C LEU A 12 21.32 -0.80 -27.86
N LEU A 13 22.24 -1.33 -27.09
CA LEU A 13 21.97 -1.74 -25.70
C LEU A 13 23.29 -1.69 -24.92
N VAL A 14 23.74 -0.49 -24.55
CA VAL A 14 24.67 -0.26 -23.41
C VAL A 14 24.64 1.24 -23.15
N ALA A 15 23.88 1.71 -22.17
CA ALA A 15 24.09 2.92 -21.40
C ALA A 15 22.95 3.14 -20.40
N ALA A 16 22.92 2.37 -19.31
CA ALA A 16 22.22 2.77 -18.07
C ALA A 16 22.63 1.85 -16.92
N ALA A 17 23.90 1.84 -16.57
CA ALA A 17 24.38 1.30 -15.29
C ALA A 17 25.75 1.88 -15.01
N LEU A 18 25.80 3.02 -14.28
CA LEU A 18 27.00 3.51 -13.56
C LEU A 18 26.77 4.94 -13.09
N VAL A 19 25.99 5.16 -12.05
CA VAL A 19 26.12 6.30 -11.12
C VAL A 19 25.53 5.89 -9.78
N VAL A 20 26.22 5.08 -8.99
CA VAL A 20 26.14 5.07 -7.53
C VAL A 20 27.43 4.39 -7.04
N ALA A 21 28.50 5.13 -6.89
CA ALA A 21 29.62 4.82 -5.99
C ALA A 21 30.70 5.90 -6.19
N THR A 22 30.58 7.03 -5.48
CA THR A 22 31.73 7.87 -5.07
C THR A 22 31.22 9.08 -4.30
N VAL A 23 30.96 8.92 -3.01
CA VAL A 23 31.13 9.97 -1.99
C VAL A 23 31.34 9.27 -0.65
N LEU A 24 32.56 8.80 -0.42
CA LEU A 24 33.11 8.52 0.91
C LEU A 24 34.64 8.51 0.73
N LEU A 25 35.27 9.63 1.11
CA LEU A 25 36.67 9.75 1.54
C LEU A 25 37.25 11.10 1.13
N ALA A 26 37.02 12.12 1.96
CA ALA A 26 37.96 13.25 2.12
C ALA A 26 37.51 14.07 3.32
N GLY A 27 38.28 14.06 4.39
CA GLY A 27 38.01 14.95 5.52
C GLY A 27 38.70 14.53 6.83
N MET A 28 39.98 14.17 6.79
CA MET A 28 40.82 14.19 7.98
C MET A 28 42.03 15.11 7.71
N ALA A 29 42.12 16.14 8.53
CA ALA A 29 43.26 16.87 8.97
C ALA A 29 43.10 18.40 8.83
N ALA A 30 42.76 19.06 9.95
CA ALA A 30 43.38 20.35 10.35
C ALA A 30 43.08 20.55 11.85
N VAL A 31 44.06 20.24 12.68
CA VAL A 31 44.10 20.67 14.08
C VAL A 31 44.51 22.15 14.07
N GLY A 32 43.59 23.01 14.42
CA GLY A 32 43.81 24.46 14.66
C GLY A 32 43.44 24.78 16.09
N THR A 33 44.41 25.05 16.92
CA THR A 33 44.27 25.60 18.27
C THR A 33 43.76 27.04 18.24
N GLY A 34 42.63 27.30 18.89
CA GLY A 34 42.08 28.67 18.97
C GLY A 34 40.90 28.83 19.93
N ARG A 35 41.21 29.22 21.14
CA ARG A 35 40.42 30.05 22.08
C ARG A 35 38.99 29.64 22.47
N ALA A 36 38.84 29.38 23.76
CA ALA A 36 37.57 29.32 24.48
C ALA A 36 36.73 30.59 24.27
N GLY A 37 35.52 30.39 23.76
CA GLY A 37 34.45 31.37 23.65
C GLY A 37 33.14 30.70 24.08
N ASP A 38 32.52 31.31 25.02
CA ASP A 38 31.22 31.21 25.67
C ASP A 38 30.24 30.09 25.26
N PRO A 39 29.72 29.26 26.19
CA PRO A 39 28.64 28.32 25.91
C PRO A 39 27.28 29.03 26.05
N GLY A 40 26.91 29.78 25.01
CA GLY A 40 25.60 30.43 24.94
C GLY A 40 24.83 30.01 23.73
N GLY A 41 23.81 29.16 23.90
CA GLY A 41 22.86 28.90 22.82
C GLY A 41 22.67 27.43 22.48
N ALA A 42 22.28 26.59 23.43
CA ALA A 42 21.55 25.37 23.09
C ALA A 42 20.25 25.80 22.43
N GLY A 43 20.23 25.81 21.11
CA GLY A 43 19.01 25.95 20.33
C GLY A 43 18.04 24.88 20.76
N ALA A 44 17.04 25.26 21.54
CA ALA A 44 15.93 24.39 21.88
C ALA A 44 15.35 23.86 20.57
N ALA A 45 15.45 22.57 20.37
CA ALA A 45 14.73 21.89 19.30
C ALA A 45 13.27 22.31 19.46
N ARG A 46 12.76 23.11 18.52
CA ARG A 46 11.33 23.47 18.51
C ARG A 46 10.58 22.17 18.37
N SER A 47 9.94 21.72 19.47
CA SER A 47 8.97 20.64 19.40
C SER A 47 7.93 21.05 18.36
N ALA A 48 7.74 20.22 17.33
CA ALA A 48 6.66 20.43 16.37
C ALA A 48 5.34 20.58 17.16
N PRO A 49 4.46 21.53 16.78
CA PRO A 49 3.18 21.67 17.45
C PRO A 49 2.44 20.33 17.41
N ALA A 50 1.91 19.90 18.56
CA ALA A 50 1.09 18.70 18.64
C ALA A 50 -0.09 18.82 17.66
N TYR A 51 -0.38 17.76 16.92
CA TYR A 51 -1.54 17.71 16.03
C TYR A 51 -2.83 17.96 16.84
N THR A 52 -3.64 18.90 16.37
CA THR A 52 -4.95 19.19 16.96
C THR A 52 -6.03 18.69 16.00
N PRO A 53 -6.86 17.71 16.42
CA PRO A 53 -7.99 17.24 15.63
C PRO A 53 -8.96 18.34 15.25
N SER A 54 -9.72 18.13 14.15
CA SER A 54 -10.84 18.98 13.77
C SER A 54 -11.92 19.04 14.88
N ALA A 55 -12.61 20.16 15.01
CA ALA A 55 -13.77 20.29 15.92
C ALA A 55 -14.90 19.30 15.58
N ALA A 56 -14.98 18.83 14.33
CA ALA A 56 -15.91 17.78 13.90
C ALA A 56 -15.52 16.38 14.40
N GLY A 57 -14.28 16.19 14.88
CA GLY A 57 -13.75 14.91 15.34
C GLY A 57 -12.59 14.41 14.48
N THR A 58 -12.28 13.11 14.57
CA THR A 58 -11.26 12.43 13.78
C THR A 58 -11.87 11.32 12.92
N LEU A 59 -11.17 10.90 11.86
CA LEU A 59 -11.63 9.83 11.00
C LEU A 59 -11.88 8.55 11.80
N ARG A 60 -10.93 8.12 12.66
CA ARG A 60 -11.13 6.95 13.52
C ARG A 60 -12.26 7.13 14.53
N GLY A 61 -12.39 8.33 15.09
CA GLY A 61 -13.42 8.62 16.07
C GLY A 61 -14.84 8.63 15.49
N LEU A 62 -14.98 8.89 14.20
CA LEU A 62 -16.25 8.93 13.48
C LEU A 62 -16.53 7.66 12.68
N ALA A 63 -15.58 6.77 12.51
CA ALA A 63 -15.76 5.52 11.78
C ALA A 63 -16.92 4.70 12.36
N PRO A 64 -17.83 4.14 11.54
CA PRO A 64 -18.87 3.24 11.99
C PRO A 64 -18.26 1.99 12.66
N ALA A 65 -19.01 1.41 13.61
CA ALA A 65 -18.59 0.17 14.25
C ALA A 65 -18.33 -0.93 13.20
N GLY A 66 -17.19 -1.59 13.32
CA GLY A 66 -16.78 -2.65 12.40
C GLY A 66 -16.16 -2.18 11.08
N THR A 67 -16.05 -0.86 10.83
CA THR A 67 -15.36 -0.29 9.67
C THR A 67 -14.00 0.26 10.07
N LEU A 68 -12.97 -0.09 9.32
CA LEU A 68 -11.61 0.42 9.49
C LEU A 68 -11.36 1.60 8.54
N ILE A 69 -10.83 2.70 9.11
CA ILE A 69 -10.28 3.82 8.33
C ILE A 69 -8.77 3.79 8.59
N GLY A 70 -8.03 3.34 7.59
CA GLY A 70 -6.61 3.04 7.71
C GLY A 70 -5.70 3.96 6.90
N THR A 71 -4.40 3.80 7.13
CA THR A 71 -3.36 4.41 6.29
C THR A 71 -2.13 3.53 6.15
N ALA A 72 -1.44 3.63 5.01
CA ALA A 72 -0.11 3.07 4.86
C ALA A 72 0.91 3.85 5.70
N VAL A 73 1.90 3.15 6.26
CA VAL A 73 2.91 3.67 7.18
C VAL A 73 4.31 3.25 6.74
N ASP A 74 5.22 4.23 6.68
CA ASP A 74 6.64 4.01 6.47
C ASP A 74 7.41 4.26 7.78
N PRO A 75 8.30 3.36 8.24
CA PRO A 75 9.11 3.57 9.43
C PRO A 75 9.92 4.87 9.43
N ARG A 76 10.31 5.37 8.25
CA ARG A 76 11.01 6.67 8.12
C ARG A 76 10.11 7.83 8.56
N GLY A 77 8.82 7.79 8.25
CA GLY A 77 7.86 8.78 8.74
C GLY A 77 7.77 8.79 10.26
N LEU A 78 7.72 7.61 10.87
CA LEU A 78 7.70 7.45 12.32
C LEU A 78 8.96 7.99 13.02
N ASN A 79 10.12 7.85 12.36
CA ASN A 79 11.42 8.14 12.97
C ASN A 79 11.94 9.57 12.68
N LEU A 80 11.50 10.18 11.58
CA LEU A 80 12.06 11.44 11.09
C LEU A 80 11.12 12.64 11.20
N ASP A 81 9.80 12.40 11.30
CA ASP A 81 8.79 13.46 11.34
C ASP A 81 8.10 13.50 12.71
N PRO A 82 8.38 14.50 13.56
CA PRO A 82 7.80 14.57 14.92
C PRO A 82 6.25 14.64 14.93
N ALA A 83 5.62 15.20 13.89
CA ALA A 83 4.17 15.29 13.78
C ALA A 83 3.51 13.99 13.33
N TYR A 84 4.24 13.13 12.60
CA TYR A 84 3.71 11.94 11.93
C TYR A 84 3.01 10.96 12.91
N PRO A 85 3.63 10.56 14.05
CA PRO A 85 2.99 9.62 14.98
C PRO A 85 1.71 10.16 15.60
N GLY A 86 1.66 11.49 15.87
CA GLY A 86 0.50 12.14 16.44
C GLY A 86 -0.72 12.13 15.52
N VAL A 87 -0.53 12.51 14.25
CA VAL A 87 -1.59 12.45 13.22
C VAL A 87 -2.05 11.00 13.01
N LEU A 88 -1.09 10.08 12.87
CA LEU A 88 -1.38 8.64 12.67
C LEU A 88 -2.28 8.09 13.78
N ALA A 89 -1.93 8.33 15.03
CA ALA A 89 -2.67 7.84 16.19
C ALA A 89 -4.05 8.48 16.34
N ALA A 90 -4.17 9.76 16.00
CA ALA A 90 -5.42 10.51 16.15
C ALA A 90 -6.44 10.19 15.05
N GLU A 91 -6.00 10.02 13.80
CA GLU A 91 -6.89 9.96 12.64
C GLU A 91 -7.27 8.54 12.21
N PHE A 92 -6.43 7.54 12.46
CA PHE A 92 -6.62 6.22 11.87
C PHE A 92 -6.80 5.13 12.92
N ASN A 93 -7.68 4.14 12.64
CA ASN A 93 -7.89 2.95 13.47
C ASN A 93 -7.32 1.67 12.83
N ALA A 94 -6.63 1.80 11.69
CA ALA A 94 -5.89 0.72 11.05
C ALA A 94 -4.61 1.25 10.36
N VAL A 95 -3.62 0.39 10.23
CA VAL A 95 -2.37 0.69 9.53
C VAL A 95 -1.99 -0.45 8.59
N THR A 96 -1.33 -0.10 7.48
CA THR A 96 -0.69 -1.03 6.53
C THR A 96 0.79 -0.71 6.46
N ALA A 97 1.67 -1.71 6.54
CA ALA A 97 3.10 -1.48 6.33
C ALA A 97 3.36 -1.20 4.85
N GLU A 98 3.66 0.06 4.48
CA GLU A 98 3.81 0.48 3.08
C GLU A 98 4.84 -0.35 2.32
N ASN A 99 6.03 -0.54 2.92
CA ASN A 99 7.13 -1.27 2.31
C ASN A 99 7.78 -2.32 3.23
N ALA A 100 7.65 -2.15 4.56
CA ALA A 100 8.43 -2.92 5.53
C ALA A 100 8.07 -4.43 5.56
N MET A 101 6.88 -4.82 5.07
CA MET A 101 6.45 -6.22 5.01
C MET A 101 6.54 -6.84 3.60
N LYS A 102 7.03 -6.10 2.58
CA LYS A 102 7.27 -6.64 1.25
C LYS A 102 8.45 -7.60 1.27
N TRP A 103 8.39 -8.68 0.49
CA TRP A 103 9.34 -9.79 0.57
C TRP A 103 10.80 -9.37 0.46
N ARG A 104 11.15 -8.54 -0.53
CA ARG A 104 12.51 -8.02 -0.71
C ARG A 104 13.07 -7.37 0.55
N ASN A 105 12.24 -6.63 1.26
CA ASN A 105 12.63 -5.91 2.47
C ASN A 105 12.65 -6.82 3.71
N LEU A 106 11.75 -7.81 3.77
CA LEU A 106 11.68 -8.75 4.89
C LEU A 106 12.77 -9.83 4.85
N GLU A 107 13.12 -10.34 3.68
CA GLU A 107 14.07 -11.45 3.53
C GLU A 107 15.18 -11.07 2.53
N PRO A 108 16.09 -10.14 2.89
CA PRO A 108 17.16 -9.66 2.02
C PRO A 108 18.17 -10.74 1.60
N SER A 109 18.25 -11.82 2.37
CA SER A 109 19.04 -13.01 2.06
C SER A 109 18.29 -14.28 2.46
N PRO A 110 18.54 -15.43 1.85
CA PRO A 110 17.79 -16.66 2.11
C PRO A 110 17.74 -17.04 3.59
N GLY A 111 16.55 -17.03 4.19
CA GLY A 111 16.32 -17.38 5.60
C GLY A 111 16.75 -16.31 6.61
N VAL A 112 17.24 -15.17 6.17
CA VAL A 112 17.60 -14.03 7.03
C VAL A 112 16.52 -12.98 6.95
N TYR A 113 15.78 -12.79 8.04
CA TYR A 113 14.65 -11.89 8.10
C TYR A 113 14.96 -10.57 8.81
N ALA A 114 14.57 -9.45 8.22
CA ALA A 114 14.71 -8.09 8.74
C ALA A 114 13.36 -7.61 9.32
N TRP A 115 12.96 -8.19 10.44
CA TRP A 115 11.64 -7.94 11.05
C TRP A 115 11.46 -6.52 11.62
N ALA A 116 12.54 -5.84 12.02
CA ALA A 116 12.51 -4.63 12.82
C ALA A 116 11.57 -3.53 12.30
N GLY A 117 11.53 -3.30 10.97
CA GLY A 117 10.67 -2.28 10.38
C GLY A 117 9.18 -2.63 10.48
N GLY A 118 8.83 -3.89 10.20
CA GLY A 118 7.46 -4.39 10.35
C GLY A 118 7.02 -4.45 11.80
N ASP A 119 7.88 -4.96 12.69
CA ASP A 119 7.61 -5.05 14.13
C ASP A 119 7.38 -3.67 14.76
N GLN A 120 8.16 -2.64 14.37
CA GLN A 120 7.97 -1.26 14.83
C GLN A 120 6.55 -0.76 14.52
N ILE A 121 6.07 -1.01 13.29
CA ILE A 121 4.72 -0.60 12.86
C ILE A 121 3.65 -1.38 13.65
N VAL A 122 3.79 -2.70 13.74
CA VAL A 122 2.84 -3.56 14.46
C VAL A 122 2.74 -3.20 15.93
N ASP A 123 3.88 -2.99 16.60
CA ASP A 123 3.92 -2.62 18.00
C ASP A 123 3.31 -1.23 18.24
N LEU A 124 3.58 -0.26 17.36
CA LEU A 124 2.96 1.06 17.44
C LEU A 124 1.45 0.97 17.25
N ALA A 125 0.99 0.23 16.26
CA ALA A 125 -0.42 0.04 15.98
C ALA A 125 -1.16 -0.55 17.18
N HIS A 126 -0.61 -1.61 17.79
CA HIS A 126 -1.21 -2.23 18.97
C HIS A 126 -1.25 -1.27 20.17
N ARG A 127 -0.20 -0.50 20.42
CA ARG A 127 -0.22 0.54 21.49
C ARG A 127 -1.30 1.59 21.25
N ASN A 128 -1.60 1.90 20.00
CA ASN A 128 -2.63 2.88 19.63
C ASN A 128 -4.03 2.28 19.48
N GLY A 129 -4.21 0.96 19.71
CA GLY A 129 -5.48 0.27 19.46
C GLY A 129 -5.90 0.28 17.97
N GLN A 130 -4.94 0.17 17.06
CA GLN A 130 -5.12 0.12 15.62
C GLN A 130 -5.01 -1.31 15.11
N ALA A 131 -5.85 -1.71 14.15
CA ALA A 131 -5.70 -2.96 13.42
C ALA A 131 -4.51 -2.89 12.46
N VAL A 132 -3.87 -4.02 12.18
CA VAL A 132 -2.78 -4.11 11.22
C VAL A 132 -3.22 -4.87 9.99
N TYR A 133 -2.98 -4.32 8.81
CA TYR A 133 -3.17 -4.96 7.52
C TYR A 133 -1.80 -5.28 6.92
N GLY A 134 -1.50 -6.55 6.69
CA GLY A 134 -0.22 -7.02 6.17
C GLY A 134 -0.15 -6.91 4.65
N HIS A 135 0.87 -6.25 4.13
CA HIS A 135 1.07 -6.02 2.71
C HIS A 135 2.54 -6.29 2.34
N THR A 136 2.84 -7.21 1.53
CA THR A 136 2.10 -8.26 0.83
C THR A 136 2.95 -9.54 0.76
N LEU A 137 2.29 -10.71 0.77
CA LEU A 137 3.05 -11.97 0.82
C LEU A 137 3.62 -12.37 -0.55
N VAL A 138 2.83 -12.26 -1.62
CA VAL A 138 3.26 -12.64 -2.98
C VAL A 138 2.97 -11.50 -3.95
N TRP A 139 4.02 -10.85 -4.42
CA TRP A 139 3.96 -9.81 -5.43
C TRP A 139 5.13 -9.93 -6.41
N HIS A 140 4.89 -9.70 -7.69
CA HIS A 140 5.89 -9.86 -8.73
C HIS A 140 6.97 -8.77 -8.73
N ASN A 141 6.68 -7.57 -8.19
CA ASN A 141 7.60 -6.44 -8.19
C ASN A 141 8.60 -6.44 -7.02
N ASP A 142 8.32 -7.15 -5.93
CA ASP A 142 9.18 -7.15 -4.74
C ASP A 142 9.72 -8.56 -4.39
N VAL A 143 10.07 -9.31 -5.42
CA VAL A 143 10.81 -10.56 -5.26
C VAL A 143 12.27 -10.24 -4.93
N PRO A 144 12.88 -10.83 -3.90
CA PRO A 144 14.29 -10.61 -3.56
C PRO A 144 15.23 -11.04 -4.69
N ASP A 145 16.35 -10.33 -4.86
CA ASP A 145 17.31 -10.59 -5.95
C ASP A 145 17.96 -11.96 -5.88
N TRP A 146 18.00 -12.59 -4.70
CA TRP A 146 18.52 -13.94 -4.53
C TRP A 146 17.57 -15.03 -5.06
N VAL A 147 16.31 -14.73 -5.36
CA VAL A 147 15.37 -15.66 -5.98
C VAL A 147 15.60 -15.70 -7.49
N SER A 148 16.30 -16.75 -7.95
CA SER A 148 16.63 -16.87 -9.36
C SER A 148 15.47 -17.40 -10.21
N PRO A 149 15.17 -16.78 -11.36
CA PRO A 149 14.19 -17.29 -12.33
C PRO A 149 14.64 -18.61 -12.98
N ASP A 150 15.93 -18.95 -12.89
CA ASP A 150 16.48 -20.18 -13.49
C ASP A 150 16.27 -21.41 -12.62
N TRP A 151 15.81 -21.24 -11.38
CA TRP A 151 15.56 -22.38 -10.51
C TRP A 151 14.44 -23.30 -11.03
N PRO A 152 14.55 -24.61 -10.73
CA PRO A 152 13.46 -25.54 -10.98
C PRO A 152 12.17 -25.12 -10.25
N ALA A 153 11.02 -25.43 -10.84
CA ALA A 153 9.69 -25.11 -10.30
C ALA A 153 9.51 -25.61 -8.85
N GLN A 154 10.01 -26.81 -8.53
CA GLN A 154 9.92 -27.35 -7.19
C GLN A 154 10.63 -26.46 -6.15
N ARG A 155 11.87 -26.01 -6.46
CA ARG A 155 12.64 -25.13 -5.58
C ARG A 155 11.93 -23.78 -5.38
N LEU A 156 11.40 -23.19 -6.44
CA LEU A 156 10.64 -21.94 -6.37
C LEU A 156 9.37 -22.10 -5.51
N ARG A 157 8.66 -23.22 -5.63
CA ARG A 157 7.49 -23.54 -4.80
C ARG A 157 7.87 -23.65 -3.32
N GLU A 158 8.95 -24.35 -3.00
CA GLU A 158 9.44 -24.50 -1.63
C GLU A 158 9.84 -23.17 -1.00
N VAL A 159 10.55 -22.33 -1.76
CA VAL A 159 10.96 -20.99 -1.30
C VAL A 159 9.76 -20.08 -1.09
N LEU A 160 8.82 -20.05 -2.02
CA LEU A 160 7.59 -19.26 -1.89
C LEU A 160 6.76 -19.71 -0.67
N ARG A 161 6.58 -21.04 -0.50
CA ARG A 161 5.88 -21.61 0.65
C ARG A 161 6.55 -21.22 1.97
N ARG A 162 7.89 -21.36 2.05
CA ARG A 162 8.64 -20.98 3.25
C ARG A 162 8.43 -19.52 3.59
N HIS A 163 8.55 -18.61 2.60
CA HIS A 163 8.32 -17.19 2.81
C HIS A 163 6.93 -16.91 3.35
N VAL A 164 5.87 -17.34 2.66
CA VAL A 164 4.49 -17.12 3.08
C VAL A 164 4.26 -17.65 4.50
N THR A 165 4.70 -18.88 4.78
CA THR A 165 4.50 -19.51 6.08
C THR A 165 5.27 -18.78 7.18
N ALA A 166 6.53 -18.39 6.95
CA ALA A 166 7.36 -17.73 7.96
C ALA A 166 6.82 -16.34 8.30
N VAL A 167 6.42 -15.54 7.28
CA VAL A 167 5.91 -14.19 7.51
C VAL A 167 4.57 -14.22 8.25
N VAL A 168 3.64 -15.04 7.80
CA VAL A 168 2.33 -15.14 8.46
C VAL A 168 2.47 -15.69 9.89
N ALA A 169 3.35 -16.68 10.11
CA ALA A 169 3.60 -17.23 11.45
C ALA A 169 4.24 -16.22 12.40
N HIS A 170 5.16 -15.36 11.91
CA HIS A 170 5.79 -14.32 12.73
C HIS A 170 4.76 -13.30 13.26
N TYR A 171 3.79 -12.94 12.42
CA TYR A 171 2.74 -11.97 12.78
C TYR A 171 1.42 -12.61 13.23
N ARG A 172 1.39 -13.93 13.49
CA ARG A 172 0.18 -14.64 13.85
C ARG A 172 -0.52 -14.02 15.06
N GLY A 173 -1.84 -13.78 14.90
CA GLY A 173 -2.67 -13.12 15.91
C GLY A 173 -2.41 -11.63 16.10
N ARG A 174 -1.47 -11.03 15.33
CA ARG A 174 -1.12 -9.61 15.40
C ARG A 174 -1.56 -8.82 14.17
N VAL A 175 -1.82 -9.50 13.06
CA VAL A 175 -2.27 -8.94 11.78
C VAL A 175 -3.71 -9.34 11.54
N TRP A 176 -4.57 -8.37 11.28
CA TRP A 176 -6.01 -8.57 11.06
C TRP A 176 -6.31 -9.20 9.70
N ALA A 177 -5.58 -8.81 8.67
CA ALA A 177 -5.73 -9.33 7.31
C ALA A 177 -4.41 -9.25 6.53
N TRP A 178 -4.26 -10.07 5.49
CA TRP A 178 -3.12 -10.10 4.58
C TRP A 178 -3.55 -9.94 3.13
N ASP A 179 -2.82 -9.14 2.36
CA ASP A 179 -2.75 -9.29 0.92
C ASP A 179 -1.89 -10.51 0.61
N VAL A 180 -2.56 -11.65 0.36
CA VAL A 180 -1.86 -12.92 0.10
C VAL A 180 -1.19 -12.89 -1.28
N VAL A 181 -1.93 -12.43 -2.28
CA VAL A 181 -1.40 -12.17 -3.61
C VAL A 181 -1.81 -10.79 -4.07
N ASN A 182 -0.84 -10.07 -4.65
CA ASN A 182 -1.00 -8.71 -5.13
C ASN A 182 -0.77 -8.64 -6.63
N GLU A 183 -1.68 -8.01 -7.37
CA GLU A 183 -1.56 -7.68 -8.80
C GLU A 183 -1.35 -8.91 -9.71
N VAL A 184 -2.23 -9.89 -9.58
CA VAL A 184 -2.15 -11.14 -10.34
C VAL A 184 -2.64 -11.03 -11.77
N LEU A 185 -3.39 -9.94 -12.10
CA LEU A 185 -3.94 -9.71 -13.42
C LEU A 185 -3.14 -8.66 -14.20
N ALA A 186 -3.02 -8.87 -15.50
CA ALA A 186 -2.58 -7.89 -16.46
C ALA A 186 -3.73 -6.93 -16.80
N GLU A 187 -3.43 -5.86 -17.56
CA GLU A 187 -4.42 -4.83 -17.89
C GLU A 187 -5.59 -5.35 -18.77
N ASP A 188 -5.35 -6.39 -19.53
CA ASP A 188 -6.37 -7.07 -20.37
C ASP A 188 -7.22 -8.09 -19.59
N GLY A 189 -6.97 -8.27 -18.29
CA GLY A 189 -7.66 -9.24 -17.44
C GLY A 189 -7.09 -10.65 -17.48
N SER A 190 -6.08 -10.94 -18.28
CA SER A 190 -5.36 -12.21 -18.24
C SER A 190 -4.51 -12.30 -16.95
N LEU A 191 -4.11 -13.52 -16.55
CA LEU A 191 -3.13 -13.67 -15.48
C LEU A 191 -1.82 -13.01 -15.92
N ARG A 192 -1.26 -12.17 -15.04
CA ARG A 192 -0.01 -11.45 -15.30
C ARG A 192 1.14 -12.41 -15.52
N ASP A 193 1.89 -12.22 -16.60
CA ASP A 193 3.08 -13.02 -16.93
C ASP A 193 4.23 -12.74 -15.93
N THR A 194 4.23 -13.46 -14.84
CA THR A 194 5.19 -13.34 -13.73
C THR A 194 6.07 -14.60 -13.65
N LEU A 195 7.17 -14.51 -12.88
CA LEU A 195 7.97 -15.67 -12.51
C LEU A 195 7.11 -16.81 -11.97
N TRP A 196 6.17 -16.47 -11.10
CA TRP A 196 5.30 -17.44 -10.42
C TRP A 196 4.37 -18.14 -11.39
N LEU A 197 3.71 -17.39 -12.29
CA LEU A 197 2.84 -17.97 -13.31
C LEU A 197 3.63 -18.88 -14.27
N ARG A 198 4.77 -18.40 -14.80
CA ARG A 198 5.57 -19.16 -15.77
C ARG A 198 6.11 -20.48 -15.22
N LYS A 199 6.53 -20.48 -13.93
CA LYS A 199 7.20 -21.62 -13.31
C LYS A 199 6.25 -22.55 -12.56
N LEU A 200 5.24 -22.00 -11.87
CA LEU A 200 4.36 -22.78 -11.00
C LEU A 200 2.97 -23.00 -11.60
N GLY A 201 2.65 -22.31 -12.71
CA GLY A 201 1.31 -22.31 -13.28
C GLY A 201 0.31 -21.52 -12.42
N PRO A 202 -0.95 -21.39 -12.84
CA PRO A 202 -1.96 -20.57 -12.16
C PRO A 202 -2.29 -21.03 -10.74
N GLY A 203 -1.97 -22.27 -10.40
CA GLY A 203 -2.22 -22.85 -9.07
C GLY A 203 -1.43 -22.20 -7.93
N TYR A 204 -0.37 -21.41 -8.22
CA TYR A 204 0.40 -20.74 -7.18
C TYR A 204 -0.43 -19.80 -6.32
N VAL A 205 -1.48 -19.18 -6.89
CA VAL A 205 -2.42 -18.32 -6.17
C VAL A 205 -3.13 -19.12 -5.08
N ALA A 206 -3.75 -20.24 -5.45
CA ALA A 206 -4.45 -21.12 -4.50
C ALA A 206 -3.51 -21.68 -3.42
N ASP A 207 -2.29 -22.05 -3.81
CA ASP A 207 -1.28 -22.54 -2.88
C ASP A 207 -0.91 -21.48 -1.85
N ALA A 208 -0.66 -20.22 -2.26
CA ALA A 208 -0.33 -19.13 -1.36
C ALA A 208 -1.43 -18.90 -0.31
N PHE A 209 -2.71 -18.89 -0.70
CA PHE A 209 -3.84 -18.77 0.21
C PHE A 209 -3.91 -19.94 1.20
N ARG A 210 -3.71 -21.18 0.74
CA ARG A 210 -3.72 -22.36 1.61
C ARG A 210 -2.59 -22.34 2.63
N TRP A 211 -1.38 -21.93 2.20
CA TRP A 211 -0.23 -21.81 3.12
C TRP A 211 -0.44 -20.69 4.15
N ALA A 212 -0.97 -19.55 3.73
CA ALA A 212 -1.28 -18.46 4.65
C ALA A 212 -2.31 -18.89 5.70
N ARG A 213 -3.40 -19.56 5.30
CA ARG A 213 -4.43 -20.09 6.21
C ARG A 213 -3.89 -21.14 7.17
N GLN A 214 -2.96 -22.00 6.72
CA GLN A 214 -2.31 -22.98 7.59
C GLN A 214 -1.42 -22.31 8.65
N ALA A 215 -0.76 -21.20 8.29
CA ALA A 215 0.12 -20.48 9.20
C ALA A 215 -0.64 -19.63 10.23
N ASP A 216 -1.75 -18.99 9.82
CA ASP A 216 -2.66 -18.28 10.71
C ASP A 216 -4.13 -18.56 10.33
N PRO A 217 -4.83 -19.40 11.11
CA PRO A 217 -6.24 -19.72 10.86
C PRO A 217 -7.19 -18.54 11.02
N ASP A 218 -6.82 -17.50 11.77
CA ASP A 218 -7.69 -16.40 12.18
C ASP A 218 -7.53 -15.15 11.31
N ALA A 219 -6.39 -14.96 10.67
CA ALA A 219 -6.15 -13.84 9.77
C ALA A 219 -7.05 -13.91 8.54
N ARG A 220 -7.58 -12.76 8.11
CA ARG A 220 -8.35 -12.65 6.87
C ARG A 220 -7.42 -12.59 5.67
N LEU A 221 -7.77 -13.31 4.61
CA LEU A 221 -6.91 -13.48 3.43
C LEU A 221 -7.54 -12.80 2.21
N PHE A 222 -6.84 -11.80 1.69
CA PHE A 222 -7.29 -10.96 0.58
C PHE A 222 -6.46 -11.22 -0.69
N ILE A 223 -7.10 -11.07 -1.84
CA ILE A 223 -6.48 -10.82 -3.13
C ILE A 223 -6.59 -9.33 -3.39
N ASN A 224 -5.49 -8.64 -3.74
CA ASN A 224 -5.43 -7.20 -3.90
C ASN A 224 -5.08 -6.82 -5.35
N GLU A 225 -5.81 -5.85 -5.93
CA GLU A 225 -5.61 -5.48 -7.33
C GLU A 225 -5.93 -3.99 -7.57
N TYR A 226 -5.24 -3.38 -8.55
CA TYR A 226 -5.50 -2.02 -9.02
C TYR A 226 -6.30 -2.01 -10.32
N GLY A 227 -6.93 -0.86 -10.63
CA GLY A 227 -7.70 -0.68 -11.86
C GLY A 227 -8.98 -1.51 -11.91
N THR A 228 -9.44 -1.96 -10.74
CA THR A 228 -10.62 -2.80 -10.58
C THR A 228 -11.69 -2.16 -9.68
N GLU A 229 -11.55 -0.88 -9.36
CA GLU A 229 -12.44 -0.13 -8.45
C GLU A 229 -13.82 0.07 -9.07
N GLY A 230 -13.86 0.31 -10.38
CA GLY A 230 -15.09 0.45 -11.17
C GLY A 230 -15.39 -0.80 -12.01
N ARG A 231 -16.41 -0.67 -12.88
CA ARG A 231 -16.76 -1.73 -13.83
C ARG A 231 -15.82 -1.72 -15.03
N THR A 232 -14.80 -2.55 -14.99
CA THR A 232 -13.81 -2.72 -16.04
C THR A 232 -13.69 -4.20 -16.45
N ALA A 233 -13.14 -4.49 -17.63
CA ALA A 233 -12.86 -5.86 -18.03
C ALA A 233 -11.93 -6.57 -17.05
N LYS A 234 -10.96 -5.84 -16.48
CA LYS A 234 -10.05 -6.35 -15.44
C LYS A 234 -10.81 -6.67 -14.14
N ALA A 235 -11.80 -5.85 -13.75
CA ALA A 235 -12.66 -6.13 -12.60
C ALA A 235 -13.54 -7.37 -12.83
N ASP A 236 -14.03 -7.58 -14.06
CA ASP A 236 -14.78 -8.79 -14.42
C ASP A 236 -13.91 -10.03 -14.33
N ALA A 237 -12.67 -9.97 -14.84
CA ALA A 237 -11.70 -11.05 -14.74
C ALA A 237 -11.32 -11.38 -13.29
N LEU A 238 -11.16 -10.36 -12.43
CA LEU A 238 -10.91 -10.55 -11.00
C LEU A 238 -12.11 -11.24 -10.32
N LEU A 239 -13.34 -10.80 -10.62
CA LEU A 239 -14.55 -11.41 -10.10
C LEU A 239 -14.64 -12.89 -10.46
N ASP A 240 -14.33 -13.24 -11.72
CA ASP A 240 -14.31 -14.63 -12.19
C ASP A 240 -13.19 -15.44 -11.55
N LEU A 241 -12.01 -14.86 -11.32
CA LEU A 241 -10.92 -15.52 -10.61
C LEU A 241 -11.32 -15.85 -9.17
N VAL A 242 -11.87 -14.88 -8.44
CA VAL A 242 -12.32 -15.07 -7.05
C VAL A 242 -13.41 -16.12 -6.98
N ARG A 243 -14.38 -16.11 -7.92
CA ARG A 243 -15.44 -17.12 -7.99
C ARG A 243 -14.87 -18.52 -8.16
N ARG A 244 -13.90 -18.73 -9.08
CA ARG A 244 -13.26 -20.04 -9.28
C ARG A 244 -12.47 -20.48 -8.05
N LEU A 245 -11.63 -19.60 -7.47
CA LEU A 245 -10.86 -19.92 -6.28
C LEU A 245 -11.77 -20.39 -5.14
N ARG A 246 -12.89 -19.69 -4.90
CA ARG A 246 -13.84 -20.08 -3.85
C ARG A 246 -14.58 -21.40 -4.17
N ALA A 247 -14.94 -21.63 -5.44
CA ALA A 247 -15.53 -22.89 -5.87
C ALA A 247 -14.59 -24.10 -5.63
N ASP A 248 -13.26 -23.85 -5.76
CA ASP A 248 -12.20 -24.84 -5.50
C ASP A 248 -11.82 -24.94 -4.00
N GLY A 249 -12.60 -24.33 -3.09
CA GLY A 249 -12.38 -24.35 -1.65
C GLY A 249 -11.13 -23.60 -1.20
N VAL A 250 -10.62 -22.64 -2.00
CA VAL A 250 -9.51 -21.78 -1.60
C VAL A 250 -10.02 -20.74 -0.60
N PRO A 251 -9.32 -20.50 0.52
CA PRO A 251 -9.79 -19.62 1.60
C PRO A 251 -9.60 -18.15 1.27
N VAL A 252 -10.29 -17.64 0.25
CA VAL A 252 -10.34 -16.21 -0.08
C VAL A 252 -11.43 -15.57 0.77
N ASP A 253 -11.04 -14.76 1.76
CA ASP A 253 -11.97 -14.05 2.66
C ASP A 253 -12.37 -12.70 2.13
N GLY A 254 -11.54 -12.08 1.27
CA GLY A 254 -11.80 -10.75 0.77
C GLY A 254 -11.08 -10.39 -0.51
N VAL A 255 -11.51 -9.26 -1.06
CA VAL A 255 -10.90 -8.61 -2.24
C VAL A 255 -10.54 -7.17 -1.86
N GLY A 256 -9.28 -6.81 -2.10
CA GLY A 256 -8.77 -5.46 -1.99
C GLY A 256 -8.80 -4.76 -3.36
N PHE A 257 -9.29 -3.53 -3.35
CA PHE A 257 -9.27 -2.60 -4.47
C PHE A 257 -8.28 -1.50 -4.10
N GLN A 258 -7.14 -1.40 -4.78
CA GLN A 258 -6.08 -0.50 -4.36
C GLN A 258 -6.57 0.96 -4.26
N GLY A 259 -7.23 1.47 -5.30
CA GLY A 259 -7.74 2.83 -5.26
C GLY A 259 -6.69 3.89 -5.59
N HIS A 260 -5.69 3.58 -6.42
CA HIS A 260 -4.75 4.57 -6.97
C HIS A 260 -5.42 5.37 -8.09
N LEU A 261 -6.11 6.44 -7.72
CA LEU A 261 -7.05 7.15 -8.60
C LEU A 261 -6.47 8.46 -9.15
N ASP A 262 -7.15 8.98 -10.17
CA ASP A 262 -6.90 10.26 -10.80
C ASP A 262 -8.13 11.16 -10.62
N ALA A 263 -7.94 12.36 -10.07
CA ALA A 263 -9.04 13.30 -9.81
C ALA A 263 -9.82 13.73 -11.09
N GLU A 264 -9.19 13.63 -12.25
CA GLU A 264 -9.81 13.97 -13.54
C GLU A 264 -10.50 12.78 -14.19
N ARG A 265 -10.22 11.54 -13.74
CA ARG A 265 -10.76 10.30 -14.30
C ARG A 265 -11.17 9.34 -13.18
N PRO A 266 -12.19 9.70 -12.38
CA PRO A 266 -12.67 8.82 -11.31
C PRO A 266 -13.26 7.54 -11.89
N PRO A 267 -13.20 6.41 -11.16
CA PRO A 267 -13.81 5.17 -11.59
C PRO A 267 -15.35 5.28 -11.60
N GLU A 268 -15.99 4.63 -12.55
CA GLU A 268 -17.44 4.56 -12.65
C GLU A 268 -18.01 3.44 -11.79
N ASP A 269 -19.16 3.69 -11.14
CA ASP A 269 -19.95 2.70 -10.39
C ASP A 269 -19.15 1.87 -9.38
N VAL A 270 -18.32 2.54 -8.56
CA VAL A 270 -17.55 1.88 -7.49
C VAL A 270 -18.46 1.06 -6.57
N ARG A 271 -19.57 1.65 -6.11
CA ARG A 271 -20.51 0.97 -5.23
C ARG A 271 -21.13 -0.28 -5.84
N GLY A 272 -21.59 -0.20 -7.09
CA GLY A 272 -22.17 -1.34 -7.80
C GLY A 272 -21.14 -2.45 -7.99
N ASN A 273 -19.88 -2.08 -8.26
CA ASN A 273 -18.80 -3.04 -8.39
C ASN A 273 -18.48 -3.73 -7.05
N LEU A 274 -18.31 -2.99 -5.94
CA LEU A 274 -18.10 -3.58 -4.62
C LEU A 274 -19.23 -4.56 -4.23
N ARG A 275 -20.50 -4.24 -4.56
CA ARG A 275 -21.64 -5.14 -4.32
C ARG A 275 -21.54 -6.46 -5.10
N ARG A 276 -21.01 -6.44 -6.32
CA ARG A 276 -20.82 -7.66 -7.12
C ARG A 276 -19.86 -8.64 -6.44
N PHE A 277 -18.77 -8.13 -5.89
CA PHE A 277 -17.83 -8.97 -5.14
C PHE A 277 -18.41 -9.41 -3.80
N ALA A 278 -19.10 -8.52 -3.07
CA ALA A 278 -19.79 -8.87 -1.84
C ALA A 278 -20.83 -10.00 -2.04
N ALA A 279 -21.49 -10.03 -3.21
CA ALA A 279 -22.43 -11.10 -3.56
C ALA A 279 -21.78 -12.49 -3.70
N LEU A 280 -20.46 -12.57 -3.83
CA LEU A 280 -19.72 -13.83 -3.74
C LEU A 280 -19.55 -14.34 -2.29
N GLY A 281 -20.03 -13.59 -1.28
CA GLY A 281 -19.85 -13.91 0.14
C GLY A 281 -18.44 -13.62 0.64
N VAL A 282 -17.70 -12.70 -0.01
CA VAL A 282 -16.40 -12.21 0.45
C VAL A 282 -16.50 -10.79 0.99
N ARG A 283 -15.57 -10.40 1.87
CA ARG A 283 -15.39 -9.01 2.24
C ARG A 283 -14.80 -8.22 1.07
N VAL A 284 -15.03 -6.92 1.06
CA VAL A 284 -14.37 -5.98 0.15
C VAL A 284 -13.66 -4.91 0.97
N ALA A 285 -12.56 -4.39 0.46
CA ALA A 285 -11.79 -3.33 1.10
C ALA A 285 -11.21 -2.39 0.04
N VAL A 286 -11.16 -1.08 0.33
CA VAL A 286 -10.30 -0.16 -0.40
C VAL A 286 -8.98 -0.10 0.36
N THR A 287 -7.88 -0.49 -0.28
CA THR A 287 -6.65 -0.85 0.44
C THR A 287 -5.53 0.18 0.33
N GLU A 288 -5.53 1.03 -0.70
CA GLU A 288 -4.39 1.89 -1.04
C GLU A 288 -4.84 3.23 -1.62
N LEU A 289 -5.95 3.78 -1.13
CA LEU A 289 -6.57 4.97 -1.71
C LEU A 289 -5.63 6.17 -1.70
N ASP A 290 -5.26 6.61 -2.87
CA ASP A 290 -4.75 7.95 -3.13
C ASP A 290 -5.42 8.53 -4.38
N VAL A 291 -5.52 9.86 -4.46
CA VAL A 291 -6.15 10.53 -5.59
C VAL A 291 -5.20 11.59 -6.11
N ARG A 292 -4.38 11.21 -7.09
CA ARG A 292 -3.40 12.12 -7.67
C ARG A 292 -4.07 13.26 -8.42
N VAL A 293 -3.43 14.42 -8.37
CA VAL A 293 -3.83 15.60 -9.13
C VAL A 293 -2.68 16.08 -9.98
N ARG A 294 -2.99 16.64 -11.15
CA ARG A 294 -2.00 17.33 -11.99
C ARG A 294 -1.54 18.60 -11.30
N LEU A 295 -0.24 18.80 -11.24
CA LEU A 295 0.35 20.01 -10.66
C LEU A 295 0.36 21.17 -11.68
N PRO A 296 0.17 22.44 -11.23
CA PRO A 296 -0.04 22.87 -9.84
C PRO A 296 -1.42 22.49 -9.31
N ALA A 297 -1.50 22.11 -8.01
CA ALA A 297 -2.74 21.74 -7.33
C ALA A 297 -3.58 22.97 -7.01
N THR A 298 -4.45 23.40 -7.94
CA THR A 298 -5.37 24.52 -7.72
C THR A 298 -6.50 24.15 -6.76
N ALA A 299 -7.15 25.16 -6.15
CA ALA A 299 -8.30 24.94 -5.28
C ALA A 299 -9.44 24.15 -5.95
N GLU A 300 -9.65 24.34 -7.25
CA GLU A 300 -10.64 23.60 -8.04
C GLU A 300 -10.30 22.12 -8.15
N VAL A 301 -9.05 21.81 -8.49
CA VAL A 301 -8.57 20.43 -8.62
C VAL A 301 -8.62 19.72 -7.26
N LEU A 302 -8.26 20.41 -6.16
CA LEU A 302 -8.37 19.85 -4.81
C LEU A 302 -9.84 19.62 -4.39
N ARG A 303 -10.81 20.43 -4.85
CA ARG A 303 -12.23 20.13 -4.63
C ARG A 303 -12.67 18.87 -5.39
N ARG A 304 -12.21 18.67 -6.64
CA ARG A 304 -12.49 17.42 -7.39
C ARG A 304 -11.88 16.21 -6.68
N GLN A 305 -10.63 16.32 -6.23
CA GLN A 305 -9.98 15.30 -5.42
C GLN A 305 -10.83 14.92 -4.19
N ALA A 306 -11.29 15.92 -3.45
CA ALA A 306 -12.14 15.72 -2.28
C ALA A 306 -13.46 15.00 -2.60
N ALA A 307 -14.06 15.31 -3.75
CA ALA A 307 -15.28 14.62 -4.20
C ALA A 307 -15.04 13.14 -4.50
N VAL A 308 -13.89 12.79 -5.13
CA VAL A 308 -13.50 11.39 -5.40
C VAL A 308 -13.28 10.62 -4.09
N TYR A 309 -12.53 11.17 -3.15
CA TYR A 309 -12.32 10.57 -1.83
C TYR A 309 -13.67 10.29 -1.11
N ARG A 310 -14.57 11.30 -1.10
CA ARG A 310 -15.89 11.16 -0.50
C ARG A 310 -16.71 10.06 -1.16
N GLU A 311 -16.73 9.98 -2.49
CA GLU A 311 -17.50 8.99 -3.24
C GLU A 311 -16.99 7.56 -2.96
N VAL A 312 -15.69 7.35 -2.90
CA VAL A 312 -15.10 6.05 -2.57
C VAL A 312 -15.47 5.62 -1.15
N LEU A 313 -15.36 6.53 -0.17
CA LEU A 313 -15.77 6.24 1.21
C LEU A 313 -17.26 5.91 1.27
N ARG A 314 -18.11 6.73 0.63
CA ARG A 314 -19.56 6.51 0.56
C ARG A 314 -19.88 5.15 -0.06
N ALA A 315 -19.24 4.81 -1.18
CA ALA A 315 -19.45 3.54 -1.87
C ALA A 315 -19.13 2.34 -0.95
N CYS A 316 -18.04 2.43 -0.19
CA CYS A 316 -17.69 1.41 0.82
C CYS A 316 -18.76 1.34 1.92
N LEU A 317 -19.10 2.46 2.54
CA LEU A 317 -20.06 2.51 3.65
C LEU A 317 -21.48 2.05 3.25
N ASP A 318 -21.83 2.09 1.96
CA ASP A 318 -23.10 1.60 1.41
C ASP A 318 -23.10 0.07 1.17
N VAL A 319 -21.99 -0.62 1.43
CA VAL A 319 -21.83 -2.06 1.22
C VAL A 319 -21.48 -2.73 2.55
N ALA A 320 -22.41 -3.46 3.14
CA ALA A 320 -22.21 -4.08 4.46
C ALA A 320 -20.98 -5.01 4.56
N ALA A 321 -20.54 -5.58 3.44
CA ALA A 321 -19.34 -6.39 3.36
C ALA A 321 -18.04 -5.56 3.29
N CYS A 322 -18.12 -4.22 3.15
CA CYS A 322 -16.92 -3.39 3.10
C CYS A 322 -16.31 -3.28 4.50
N ALA A 323 -15.06 -3.70 4.61
CA ALA A 323 -14.37 -3.84 5.89
C ALA A 323 -13.49 -2.63 6.20
N SER A 324 -12.93 -1.97 5.18
CA SER A 324 -11.99 -0.87 5.37
C SER A 324 -11.90 0.07 4.17
N VAL A 325 -11.51 1.31 4.47
CA VAL A 325 -10.94 2.26 3.51
C VAL A 325 -9.58 2.70 4.07
N THR A 326 -8.51 2.33 3.37
CA THR A 326 -7.13 2.65 3.74
C THR A 326 -6.53 3.59 2.71
N VAL A 327 -6.00 4.74 3.14
CA VAL A 327 -5.29 5.67 2.27
C VAL A 327 -3.82 5.24 2.13
N TRP A 328 -3.21 5.44 0.94
CA TRP A 328 -1.82 5.04 0.71
C TRP A 328 -0.85 6.15 1.11
N GLY A 329 -0.56 6.21 2.41
CA GLY A 329 0.05 7.35 3.05
C GLY A 329 -0.95 8.49 3.28
N PHE A 330 -0.76 9.29 4.32
CA PHE A 330 -1.71 10.36 4.67
C PHE A 330 -1.18 11.77 4.39
N THR A 331 0.14 11.95 4.18
CA THR A 331 0.75 13.27 3.93
C THR A 331 1.47 13.32 2.61
N ASP A 332 1.33 14.46 1.91
CA ASP A 332 2.01 14.72 0.64
C ASP A 332 3.54 14.74 0.78
N ALA A 333 4.08 14.96 2.00
CA ALA A 333 5.52 14.87 2.28
C ALA A 333 6.12 13.48 2.03
N ARG A 334 5.30 12.42 2.09
CA ARG A 334 5.71 11.02 1.99
C ARG A 334 5.01 10.25 0.86
N SER A 335 4.27 10.95 0.00
CA SER A 335 3.57 10.32 -1.12
C SER A 335 4.56 9.76 -2.16
N TRP A 336 4.30 8.54 -2.63
CA TRP A 336 5.05 7.92 -3.72
C TRP A 336 4.74 8.53 -5.09
N ILE A 337 3.58 9.19 -5.23
CA ILE A 337 3.05 9.70 -6.50
C ILE A 337 4.03 10.59 -7.27
N PRO A 338 4.70 11.61 -6.67
CA PRO A 338 5.61 12.46 -7.43
C PRO A 338 6.81 11.72 -8.03
N GLY A 339 7.27 10.66 -7.37
CA GLY A 339 8.38 9.83 -7.84
C GLY A 339 7.99 8.88 -8.98
N TYR A 340 6.73 8.50 -9.06
CA TYR A 340 6.24 7.51 -10.03
C TYR A 340 5.46 8.15 -11.19
N HIS A 341 4.68 9.20 -10.91
CA HIS A 341 3.84 9.90 -11.89
C HIS A 341 4.34 11.34 -12.11
N ARG A 342 5.20 11.52 -13.11
CA ARG A 342 5.76 12.86 -13.42
C ARG A 342 4.66 13.89 -13.69
N GLY A 343 4.73 15.04 -13.02
CA GLY A 343 3.76 16.13 -13.15
C GLY A 343 2.48 15.96 -12.32
N PHE A 344 2.42 14.91 -11.49
CA PHE A 344 1.35 14.68 -10.52
C PHE A 344 1.88 14.74 -9.09
N GLY A 345 0.97 15.00 -8.14
CA GLY A 345 1.29 15.07 -6.71
C GLY A 345 0.07 15.38 -5.90
N ALA A 346 0.28 15.95 -4.70
CA ALA A 346 -0.75 16.38 -3.76
C ALA A 346 -1.87 15.32 -3.60
N ALA A 347 -1.49 14.03 -3.52
CA ALA A 347 -2.42 12.92 -3.60
C ALA A 347 -3.08 12.54 -2.27
N CYS A 348 -2.51 12.94 -1.12
CA CYS A 348 -2.89 12.51 0.21
C CYS A 348 -3.94 13.43 0.88
N LEU A 349 -4.36 13.05 2.10
CA LEU A 349 -5.34 13.81 2.90
C LEU A 349 -4.76 15.06 3.57
N PHE A 350 -3.46 15.04 3.88
CA PHE A 350 -2.73 16.13 4.50
C PHE A 350 -1.65 16.66 3.54
N ASP A 351 -1.35 17.95 3.61
CA ASP A 351 -0.25 18.54 2.88
C ASP A 351 1.11 18.14 3.46
N ALA A 352 2.19 18.68 2.90
CA ALA A 352 3.55 18.38 3.36
C ALA A 352 3.86 18.93 4.76
N ASP A 353 3.08 19.89 5.25
CA ASP A 353 3.18 20.48 6.59
C ASP A 353 2.18 19.85 7.59
N PHE A 354 1.58 18.70 7.22
CA PHE A 354 0.55 18.01 8.02
C PHE A 354 -0.73 18.81 8.25
N ARG A 355 -1.06 19.78 7.39
CA ARG A 355 -2.34 20.50 7.45
C ARG A 355 -3.38 19.69 6.68
N PRO A 356 -4.61 19.55 7.23
CA PRO A 356 -5.68 18.82 6.56
C PRO A 356 -6.10 19.53 5.27
N LYS A 357 -6.25 18.78 4.20
CA LYS A 357 -6.70 19.25 2.88
C LYS A 357 -8.22 19.11 2.73
N PRO A 358 -8.83 19.66 1.67
CA PRO A 358 -10.26 19.49 1.39
C PRO A 358 -10.71 18.02 1.35
N ALA A 359 -9.83 17.10 0.94
CA ALA A 359 -10.09 15.66 0.94
C ALA A 359 -10.34 15.10 2.35
N HIS A 360 -9.53 15.52 3.34
CA HIS A 360 -9.74 15.11 4.74
C HIS A 360 -11.09 15.62 5.27
N ALA A 361 -11.42 16.92 5.04
CA ALA A 361 -12.70 17.50 5.44
C ALA A 361 -13.89 16.75 4.79
N ALA A 362 -13.75 16.37 3.51
CA ALA A 362 -14.80 15.65 2.79
C ALA A 362 -15.09 14.25 3.38
N LEU A 363 -14.06 13.54 3.86
CA LEU A 363 -14.23 12.27 4.56
C LEU A 363 -14.92 12.47 5.93
N LEU A 364 -14.50 13.49 6.70
CA LEU A 364 -15.14 13.81 7.98
C LEU A 364 -16.62 14.15 7.80
N ASP A 365 -16.95 15.00 6.82
CA ASP A 365 -18.34 15.40 6.53
C ASP A 365 -19.21 14.18 6.19
N GLU A 366 -18.69 13.23 5.41
CA GLU A 366 -19.42 12.00 5.07
C GLU A 366 -19.67 11.14 6.32
N LEU A 367 -18.67 10.98 7.19
CA LEU A 367 -18.79 10.21 8.42
C LEU A 367 -19.75 10.86 9.41
N VAL A 368 -19.72 12.20 9.54
CA VAL A 368 -20.68 12.97 10.38
C VAL A 368 -22.11 12.81 9.85
N ALA A 369 -22.29 12.92 8.53
CA ALA A 369 -23.61 12.76 7.91
C ALA A 369 -24.18 11.36 8.21
N ARG A 370 -23.36 10.32 8.12
CA ARG A 370 -23.76 8.94 8.44
C ARG A 370 -24.19 8.73 9.88
N ARG A 371 -23.50 9.32 10.84
CA ARG A 371 -23.90 9.25 12.25
C ARG A 371 -25.24 9.87 12.53
N ARG A 372 -25.60 10.95 11.78
CA ARG A 372 -26.90 11.63 11.94
C ARG A 372 -28.07 10.84 11.37
N THR A 373 -27.80 9.99 10.35
CA THR A 373 -28.86 9.21 9.67
C THR A 373 -29.00 7.79 10.18
N GLY A 374 -28.03 7.28 10.92
CA GLY A 374 -28.00 5.89 11.46
C GLY A 374 -28.25 5.80 12.97
N GLY A 375 -28.68 6.90 13.63
CA GLY A 375 -29.09 6.95 15.03
C GLY A 375 -30.58 6.73 15.20
#